data_633dfe988959fd18099910af247e1c2d
#
_entry.id   633dfe988959fd18099910af247e1c2d
#
_cell.length_a   1.000
_cell.length_b   1.000
_cell.length_c   1.000
_cell.angle_alpha   90.00
_cell.angle_beta   90.00
_cell.angle_gamma   90.00
#
_symmetry.space_group_name_H-M   'P 1'
#
loop_
_entity.id
_entity.type
_entity.pdbx_description
1 polymer ?
#
loop_
_entity_poly.entity_id
_entity_poly.type
_entity_poly.pdbx_seq_one_letter_code
_entity_poly.pdbx_strand_id
1 'polypeptide(L)'
;MQTLNWQIAGMLRAALTKNRTSLWLLLPIVVALVGCSQSSDDPRTFHVQGTATLAGKPIPRGGITFDPDGTLGNSGPQGYAEIVDGKFNTRQNGRATTGGDQVVTISAYDGVATEDNPEGSPLFFGWNTKVKFTDEKYSTMDFDVKKSDKSFQGT
;
A
#
# COMPACT_ATOMS: atom_id res chain seq x y z
N MET A 1 1.59 11.99 76.46
CA MET A 1 1.48 12.42 75.06
C MET A 1 2.40 11.63 74.12
N GLN A 2 2.38 10.28 74.17
CA GLN A 2 3.28 9.46 73.29
C GLN A 2 2.57 8.27 72.60
N THR A 3 1.26 8.15 72.70
CA THR A 3 0.54 6.99 72.15
C THR A 3 -0.12 7.24 70.78
N LEU A 4 -0.05 8.47 70.28
CA LEU A 4 -0.74 8.85 68.98
C LEU A 4 0.12 8.64 67.71
N ASN A 5 1.44 8.48 67.90
CA ASN A 5 2.35 8.40 66.71
C ASN A 5 2.49 6.97 66.14
N TRP A 6 2.07 5.93 66.82
CA TRP A 6 2.19 4.55 66.34
C TRP A 6 1.05 4.12 65.45
N GLN A 7 -0.11 4.75 65.56
CA GLN A 7 -1.27 4.42 64.73
C GLN A 7 -1.13 4.95 63.31
N ILE A 8 -0.49 6.08 63.14
CA ILE A 8 -0.31 6.70 61.81
C ILE A 8 0.75 5.99 60.97
N ALA A 9 1.81 5.48 61.62
CA ALA A 9 2.86 4.72 60.94
C ALA A 9 2.40 3.34 60.42
N GLY A 10 1.40 2.72 61.05
CA GLY A 10 0.80 1.46 60.64
C GLY A 10 -0.11 1.59 59.42
N MET A 11 -0.85 2.69 59.30
CA MET A 11 -1.77 2.92 58.14
C MET A 11 -1.05 3.31 56.84
N LEU A 12 0.10 3.99 56.92
CA LEU A 12 0.87 4.33 55.73
C LEU A 12 1.59 3.11 55.09
N ARG A 13 1.91 2.08 55.91
CA ARG A 13 2.56 0.86 55.36
C ARG A 13 1.59 -0.09 54.65
N ALA A 14 0.31 -0.09 55.06
CA ALA A 14 -0.70 -0.95 54.43
C ALA A 14 -1.16 -0.44 53.06
N ALA A 15 -1.03 0.86 52.78
CA ALA A 15 -1.44 1.43 51.52
C ALA A 15 -0.43 1.23 50.34
N LEU A 16 0.85 1.01 50.67
CA LEU A 16 1.93 0.86 49.70
C LEU A 16 2.12 -0.57 49.19
N THR A 17 1.56 -1.57 49.87
CA THR A 17 1.72 -2.98 49.49
C THR A 17 0.64 -3.47 48.52
N LYS A 18 -0.51 -2.78 48.45
CA LYS A 18 -1.65 -3.22 47.65
C LYS A 18 -1.55 -2.86 46.18
N ASN A 19 -0.61 -1.96 45.80
CA ASN A 19 -0.50 -1.47 44.43
C ASN A 19 0.64 -2.14 43.62
N ARG A 20 1.47 -2.99 44.24
CA ARG A 20 2.59 -3.65 43.54
C ARG A 20 2.16 -4.84 42.70
N THR A 21 1.06 -5.50 43.03
CA THR A 21 0.55 -6.64 42.26
C THR A 21 -0.26 -6.22 41.04
N SER A 22 -0.88 -5.01 41.05
CA SER A 22 -1.65 -4.51 39.93
C SER A 22 -0.76 -3.98 38.76
N LEU A 23 0.47 -3.54 39.10
CA LEU A 23 1.39 -3.01 38.09
C LEU A 23 2.06 -4.13 37.27
N TRP A 24 2.15 -5.34 37.85
CA TRP A 24 2.72 -6.50 37.11
C TRP A 24 1.74 -7.14 36.13
N LEU A 25 0.44 -6.93 36.33
CA LEU A 25 -0.59 -7.43 35.43
C LEU A 25 -0.79 -6.54 34.15
N LEU A 26 -0.35 -5.28 34.18
CA LEU A 26 -0.43 -4.38 33.03
C LEU A 26 0.80 -4.46 32.10
N LEU A 27 1.92 -4.99 32.60
CA LEU A 27 3.15 -5.10 31.81
C LEU A 27 3.05 -6.06 30.61
N PRO A 28 2.36 -7.23 30.68
CA PRO A 28 2.25 -8.12 29.53
C PRO A 28 1.31 -7.61 28.43
N ILE A 29 0.40 -6.66 28.73
CA ILE A 29 -0.55 -6.14 27.74
C ILE A 29 0.13 -5.14 26.80
N VAL A 30 1.14 -4.41 27.25
CA VAL A 30 1.86 -3.42 26.43
C VAL A 30 2.80 -4.10 25.42
N VAL A 31 3.31 -5.29 25.73
CA VAL A 31 4.20 -6.04 24.81
C VAL A 31 3.45 -6.67 23.63
N ALA A 32 2.13 -6.90 23.76
CA ALA A 32 1.32 -7.50 22.69
C ALA A 32 0.98 -6.53 21.54
N LEU A 33 1.23 -5.22 21.68
CA LEU A 33 0.94 -4.21 20.66
C LEU A 33 2.13 -3.90 19.72
N VAL A 34 3.30 -4.50 19.95
CA VAL A 34 4.46 -4.42 19.04
C VAL A 34 4.43 -5.63 18.09
N GLY A 35 3.29 -5.90 17.48
CA GLY A 35 3.07 -7.00 16.56
C GLY A 35 2.94 -6.54 15.14
N CYS A 36 3.94 -6.89 14.32
CA CYS A 36 3.88 -7.09 12.89
C CYS A 36 3.67 -5.86 12.01
N SER A 37 4.75 -5.12 11.82
CA SER A 37 5.05 -4.50 10.55
C SER A 37 6.18 -5.33 9.90
N GLN A 38 5.91 -6.59 9.58
CA GLN A 38 6.76 -7.34 8.66
C GLN A 38 6.27 -7.07 7.24
N SER A 39 6.91 -6.13 6.57
CA SER A 39 7.01 -6.18 5.12
C SER A 39 7.86 -7.41 4.79
N SER A 40 7.23 -8.57 4.64
CA SER A 40 7.89 -9.74 4.10
C SER A 40 8.25 -9.42 2.65
N ASP A 41 9.52 -9.15 2.37
CA ASP A 41 10.06 -9.22 1.02
C ASP A 41 9.98 -10.70 0.58
N ASP A 42 8.79 -11.14 0.14
CA ASP A 42 8.62 -12.43 -0.52
C ASP A 42 9.59 -12.45 -1.71
N PRO A 43 10.48 -13.44 -1.86
CA PRO A 43 11.41 -13.52 -2.99
C PRO A 43 10.71 -13.53 -4.35
N ARG A 44 9.40 -13.76 -4.39
CA ARG A 44 8.56 -13.70 -5.60
C ARG A 44 7.93 -12.33 -5.85
N THR A 45 8.25 -11.33 -5.04
CA THR A 45 7.66 -10.00 -5.11
C THR A 45 8.47 -9.11 -6.04
N PHE A 46 7.83 -8.59 -7.08
CA PHE A 46 8.41 -7.68 -8.06
C PHE A 46 7.80 -6.29 -7.90
N HIS A 47 8.66 -5.30 -7.76
CA HIS A 47 8.27 -3.90 -7.68
C HIS A 47 8.48 -3.21 -9.01
N VAL A 48 7.50 -2.43 -9.40
CA VAL A 48 7.51 -1.69 -10.66
C VAL A 48 7.30 -0.21 -10.39
N GLN A 49 8.07 0.61 -11.08
CA GLN A 49 7.91 2.06 -11.08
C GLN A 49 8.08 2.60 -12.50
N GLY A 50 7.64 3.82 -12.74
CA GLY A 50 7.86 4.44 -14.02
C GLY A 50 6.90 5.57 -14.30
N THR A 51 6.67 5.82 -15.60
CA THR A 51 5.78 6.88 -16.06
C THR A 51 4.62 6.32 -16.88
N ALA A 52 3.48 7.03 -16.80
CA ALA A 52 2.30 6.75 -17.61
C ALA A 52 1.82 8.04 -18.27
N THR A 53 1.73 8.02 -19.59
CA THR A 53 1.32 9.17 -20.40
C THR A 53 0.15 8.82 -21.31
N LEU A 54 -0.64 9.83 -21.69
CA LEU A 54 -1.67 9.76 -22.72
C LEU A 54 -1.24 10.66 -23.88
N ALA A 55 -0.87 10.06 -25.01
CA ALA A 55 -0.35 10.76 -26.20
C ALA A 55 0.81 11.72 -25.83
N GLY A 56 1.76 11.23 -25.03
CA GLY A 56 2.94 11.97 -24.56
C GLY A 56 2.70 12.97 -23.43
N LYS A 57 1.45 13.14 -22.96
CA LYS A 57 1.13 14.00 -21.79
C LYS A 57 1.01 13.16 -20.54
N PRO A 58 1.60 13.57 -19.40
CA PRO A 58 1.45 12.88 -18.13
C PRO A 58 -0.02 12.68 -17.77
N ILE A 59 -0.39 11.47 -17.34
CA ILE A 59 -1.72 11.17 -16.81
C ILE A 59 -1.83 11.82 -15.42
N PRO A 60 -2.77 12.77 -15.18
CA PRO A 60 -2.83 13.49 -13.92
C PRO A 60 -3.17 12.58 -12.73
N ARG A 61 -4.19 11.73 -12.91
CA ARG A 61 -4.66 10.76 -11.92
C ARG A 61 -5.03 9.45 -12.60
N GLY A 62 -4.87 8.33 -11.90
CA GLY A 62 -5.28 7.04 -12.43
C GLY A 62 -4.79 5.86 -11.60
N GLY A 63 -5.02 4.68 -12.15
CA GLY A 63 -4.54 3.42 -11.60
C GLY A 63 -3.90 2.56 -12.67
N ILE A 64 -2.87 1.83 -12.28
CA ILE A 64 -2.22 0.81 -13.09
C ILE A 64 -2.25 -0.52 -12.33
N THR A 65 -2.68 -1.58 -13.00
CA THR A 65 -2.65 -2.94 -12.47
C THR A 65 -1.73 -3.83 -13.28
N PHE A 66 -1.18 -4.83 -12.62
CA PHE A 66 -0.31 -5.85 -13.19
C PHE A 66 -0.91 -7.22 -12.86
N ASP A 67 -1.55 -7.84 -13.83
CA ASP A 67 -2.23 -9.12 -13.68
C ASP A 67 -1.37 -10.25 -14.27
N PRO A 68 -1.03 -11.30 -13.51
CA PRO A 68 -0.32 -12.45 -14.07
C PRO A 68 -1.08 -13.03 -15.26
N ASP A 69 -0.41 -13.19 -16.42
CA ASP A 69 -1.04 -13.70 -17.62
C ASP A 69 -1.27 -15.23 -17.53
N GLY A 70 -2.46 -15.61 -17.06
CA GLY A 70 -2.86 -17.01 -16.95
C GLY A 70 -2.89 -17.76 -18.28
N THR A 71 -3.02 -17.03 -19.41
CA THR A 71 -2.98 -17.69 -20.74
C THR A 71 -1.58 -18.20 -21.11
N LEU A 72 -0.55 -17.64 -20.46
CA LEU A 72 0.84 -18.06 -20.59
C LEU A 72 1.31 -18.88 -19.38
N GLY A 73 0.38 -19.35 -18.53
CA GLY A 73 0.66 -20.19 -17.37
C GLY A 73 1.21 -19.42 -16.16
N ASN A 74 1.18 -18.09 -16.18
CA ASN A 74 1.57 -17.30 -15.01
C ASN A 74 0.41 -17.17 -14.01
N SER A 75 0.74 -17.11 -12.70
CA SER A 75 -0.26 -17.00 -11.64
C SER A 75 0.32 -16.28 -10.42
N GLY A 76 -0.55 -15.65 -9.63
CA GLY A 76 -0.17 -14.94 -8.42
C GLY A 76 -1.09 -13.76 -8.11
N PRO A 77 -0.76 -12.98 -7.08
CA PRO A 77 -1.51 -11.78 -6.75
C PRO A 77 -1.33 -10.69 -7.81
N GLN A 78 -2.41 -9.97 -8.07
CA GLN A 78 -2.39 -8.74 -8.87
C GLN A 78 -1.51 -7.69 -8.19
N GLY A 79 -0.62 -7.06 -8.95
CA GLY A 79 0.06 -5.83 -8.56
C GLY A 79 -0.80 -4.60 -8.86
N TYR A 80 -0.51 -3.49 -8.16
CA TYR A 80 -1.24 -2.24 -8.34
C TYR A 80 -0.37 -1.04 -7.96
N ALA A 81 -0.57 0.09 -8.62
CA ALA A 81 -0.10 1.39 -8.16
C ALA A 81 -1.05 2.51 -8.58
N GLU A 82 -1.10 3.58 -7.77
CA GLU A 82 -1.71 4.83 -8.18
C GLU A 82 -0.81 5.58 -9.15
N ILE A 83 -1.42 6.22 -10.14
CA ILE A 83 -0.75 7.17 -11.03
C ILE A 83 -1.06 8.58 -10.52
N VAL A 84 0.00 9.34 -10.25
CA VAL A 84 -0.07 10.74 -9.83
C VAL A 84 0.91 11.54 -10.66
N ASP A 85 0.44 12.56 -11.37
CA ASP A 85 1.26 13.43 -12.22
C ASP A 85 2.16 12.62 -13.19
N GLY A 86 1.60 11.59 -13.79
CA GLY A 86 2.27 10.71 -14.75
C GLY A 86 3.27 9.74 -14.16
N LYS A 87 3.35 9.57 -12.84
CA LYS A 87 4.28 8.67 -12.18
C LYS A 87 3.54 7.60 -11.38
N PHE A 88 4.10 6.40 -11.34
CA PHE A 88 3.59 5.31 -10.50
C PHE A 88 4.75 4.55 -9.84
N ASN A 89 4.46 3.96 -8.66
CA ASN A 89 5.41 3.12 -7.94
C ASN A 89 4.67 2.16 -7.02
N THR A 90 4.73 0.85 -7.33
CA THR A 90 4.05 -0.19 -6.55
C THR A 90 4.53 -0.30 -5.10
N ARG A 91 5.71 0.25 -4.77
CA ARG A 91 6.28 0.23 -3.42
C ARG A 91 5.79 1.38 -2.55
N GLN A 92 5.43 2.50 -3.15
CA GLN A 92 5.00 3.71 -2.43
C GLN A 92 3.48 3.78 -2.31
N ASN A 93 2.79 3.71 -3.45
CA ASN A 93 1.34 3.91 -3.55
C ASN A 93 0.67 2.69 -4.18
N GLY A 94 1.00 1.48 -3.69
CA GLY A 94 0.45 0.30 -4.30
C GLY A 94 0.89 -1.02 -3.68
N ARG A 95 0.87 -2.05 -4.49
CA ARG A 95 1.23 -3.41 -4.14
C ARG A 95 2.05 -4.05 -5.25
N ALA A 96 3.09 -4.76 -4.88
CA ALA A 96 3.93 -5.53 -5.79
C ALA A 96 3.13 -6.63 -6.54
N THR A 97 3.66 -7.04 -7.68
CA THR A 97 3.17 -8.16 -8.47
C THR A 97 4.11 -9.36 -8.38
N THR A 98 3.79 -10.43 -9.08
CA THR A 98 4.71 -11.56 -9.33
C THR A 98 5.52 -11.31 -10.60
N GLY A 99 6.66 -11.98 -10.76
CA GLY A 99 7.43 -11.95 -12.01
C GLY A 99 6.72 -12.64 -13.18
N GLY A 100 7.38 -12.70 -14.33
CA GLY A 100 6.90 -13.38 -15.51
C GLY A 100 5.99 -12.54 -16.40
N ASP A 101 5.17 -13.21 -17.20
CA ASP A 101 4.29 -12.56 -18.17
C ASP A 101 3.09 -11.91 -17.45
N GLN A 102 2.81 -10.64 -17.76
CA GLN A 102 1.76 -9.83 -17.12
C GLN A 102 0.89 -9.13 -18.15
N VAL A 103 -0.37 -8.96 -17.82
CA VAL A 103 -1.27 -8.02 -18.49
C VAL A 103 -1.29 -6.74 -17.67
N VAL A 104 -0.85 -5.64 -18.23
CA VAL A 104 -0.93 -4.32 -17.60
C VAL A 104 -2.22 -3.66 -18.02
N THR A 105 -2.98 -3.12 -17.07
CA THR A 105 -4.19 -2.35 -17.37
C THR A 105 -4.09 -0.97 -16.73
N ILE A 106 -4.40 0.09 -17.50
CA ILE A 106 -4.39 1.48 -17.05
C ILE A 106 -5.78 2.09 -17.23
N SER A 107 -6.23 2.82 -16.22
CA SER A 107 -7.38 3.71 -16.28
C SER A 107 -6.97 5.09 -15.78
N ALA A 108 -7.52 6.15 -16.37
CA ALA A 108 -7.04 7.50 -16.14
C ALA A 108 -8.18 8.52 -16.00
N TYR A 109 -7.90 9.55 -15.18
CA TYR A 109 -8.78 10.67 -14.89
C TYR A 109 -8.04 12.00 -15.10
N ASP A 110 -8.79 13.09 -15.29
CA ASP A 110 -8.27 14.43 -15.55
C ASP A 110 -7.67 15.12 -14.31
N GLY A 111 -7.89 14.58 -13.11
CA GLY A 111 -7.39 15.12 -11.86
C GLY A 111 -8.13 16.38 -11.36
N VAL A 112 -9.22 16.78 -12.03
CA VAL A 112 -10.04 17.93 -11.62
C VAL A 112 -11.09 17.45 -10.63
N ALA A 113 -10.76 17.51 -9.33
CA ALA A 113 -11.63 17.04 -8.27
C ALA A 113 -12.97 17.79 -8.25
N THR A 114 -14.06 17.04 -8.11
CA THR A 114 -15.41 17.55 -7.85
C THR A 114 -15.93 16.98 -6.54
N GLU A 115 -17.08 17.49 -6.05
CA GLU A 115 -17.69 17.00 -4.81
C GLU A 115 -18.02 15.49 -4.89
N ASP A 116 -18.45 15.01 -6.06
CA ASP A 116 -18.83 13.61 -6.29
C ASP A 116 -17.68 12.73 -6.78
N ASN A 117 -16.62 13.32 -7.30
CA ASN A 117 -15.49 12.57 -7.88
C ASN A 117 -14.15 13.23 -7.56
N PRO A 118 -13.45 12.76 -6.52
CA PRO A 118 -12.17 13.35 -6.10
C PRO A 118 -11.02 13.14 -7.11
N GLU A 119 -11.12 12.18 -8.01
CA GLU A 119 -10.12 11.94 -9.06
C GLU A 119 -10.39 12.72 -10.36
N GLY A 120 -11.58 13.32 -10.46
CA GLY A 120 -12.02 14.05 -11.64
C GLY A 120 -12.74 13.18 -12.67
N SER A 121 -12.93 13.73 -13.87
CA SER A 121 -13.62 13.03 -14.95
C SER A 121 -12.73 11.98 -15.60
N PRO A 122 -13.28 10.82 -16.01
CA PRO A 122 -12.49 9.80 -16.67
C PRO A 122 -12.01 10.26 -18.05
N LEU A 123 -10.73 9.97 -18.34
CA LEU A 123 -10.14 10.16 -19.67
C LEU A 123 -10.24 8.90 -20.51
N PHE A 124 -10.06 7.74 -19.90
CA PHE A 124 -10.26 6.42 -20.50
C PHE A 124 -10.26 5.33 -19.44
N PHE A 125 -10.78 4.15 -19.79
CA PHE A 125 -10.77 2.97 -18.95
C PHE A 125 -10.17 1.77 -19.67
N GLY A 126 -9.46 0.93 -18.89
CA GLY A 126 -9.13 -0.43 -19.29
C GLY A 126 -8.17 -0.57 -20.49
N TRP A 127 -7.40 0.48 -20.81
CA TRP A 127 -6.32 0.29 -21.78
C TRP A 127 -5.36 -0.78 -21.27
N ASN A 128 -4.99 -1.74 -22.14
CA ASN A 128 -4.15 -2.83 -21.70
C ASN A 128 -3.04 -3.16 -22.70
N THR A 129 -1.96 -3.71 -22.16
CA THR A 129 -0.82 -4.23 -22.90
C THR A 129 -0.19 -5.41 -22.16
N LYS A 130 0.61 -6.20 -22.87
CA LYS A 130 1.35 -7.31 -22.27
C LYS A 130 2.81 -6.93 -22.06
N VAL A 131 3.35 -7.29 -20.89
CA VAL A 131 4.75 -7.11 -20.55
C VAL A 131 5.29 -8.39 -19.93
N LYS A 132 6.61 -8.54 -19.93
CA LYS A 132 7.28 -9.65 -19.26
C LYS A 132 8.31 -9.10 -18.28
N PHE A 133 8.16 -9.44 -17.00
CA PHE A 133 9.19 -9.18 -16.01
C PHE A 133 10.24 -10.27 -16.08
N THR A 134 11.47 -9.85 -16.24
CA THR A 134 12.66 -10.69 -16.07
C THR A 134 13.04 -10.75 -14.58
N ASP A 135 14.10 -11.46 -14.23
CA ASP A 135 14.48 -11.80 -12.85
C ASP A 135 14.86 -10.63 -11.93
N GLU A 136 14.66 -9.39 -12.36
CA GLU A 136 14.97 -8.20 -11.55
C GLU A 136 13.79 -7.83 -10.65
N LYS A 137 14.00 -7.86 -9.34
CA LYS A 137 13.01 -7.49 -8.32
C LYS A 137 12.49 -6.05 -8.42
N TYR A 138 13.20 -5.19 -9.16
CA TYR A 138 12.87 -3.80 -9.39
C TYR A 138 12.93 -3.51 -10.88
N SER A 139 11.80 -3.17 -11.46
CA SER A 139 11.72 -2.82 -12.89
C SER A 139 11.24 -1.38 -13.05
N THR A 140 11.83 -0.67 -14.01
CA THR A 140 11.33 0.63 -14.45
C THR A 140 10.67 0.45 -15.81
N MET A 141 9.42 0.88 -15.95
CA MET A 141 8.63 0.76 -17.18
C MET A 141 7.86 2.04 -17.45
N ASP A 142 7.89 2.48 -18.70
CA ASP A 142 7.15 3.65 -19.14
C ASP A 142 6.06 3.25 -20.14
N PHE A 143 4.86 3.79 -19.94
CA PHE A 143 3.69 3.51 -20.78
C PHE A 143 3.19 4.79 -21.42
N ASP A 144 3.06 4.79 -22.76
CA ASP A 144 2.44 5.86 -23.52
C ASP A 144 1.17 5.33 -24.17
N VAL A 145 0.03 5.64 -23.57
CA VAL A 145 -1.30 5.28 -24.07
C VAL A 145 -1.63 6.14 -25.29
N LYS A 146 -1.89 5.51 -26.41
CA LYS A 146 -2.30 6.20 -27.64
C LYS A 146 -3.79 5.99 -27.89
N LYS A 147 -4.47 7.04 -28.31
CA LYS A 147 -5.90 6.96 -28.69
C LYS A 147 -6.15 6.03 -29.87
N SER A 148 -5.12 5.70 -30.64
CA SER A 148 -5.17 4.76 -31.77
C SER A 148 -5.02 3.30 -31.34
N ASP A 149 -4.71 3.01 -30.11
CA ASP A 149 -4.50 1.66 -29.61
C ASP A 149 -5.83 0.88 -29.59
N LYS A 150 -5.80 -0.39 -29.97
CA LYS A 150 -7.02 -1.23 -30.06
C LYS A 150 -7.71 -1.40 -28.69
N SER A 151 -6.96 -1.33 -27.61
CA SER A 151 -7.47 -1.43 -26.23
C SER A 151 -7.91 -0.08 -25.64
N PHE A 152 -7.77 1.04 -26.39
CA PHE A 152 -8.19 2.34 -25.91
C PHE A 152 -9.72 2.48 -25.96
N GLN A 153 -10.32 2.73 -24.78
CA GLN A 153 -11.75 3.04 -24.63
C GLN A 153 -11.86 4.42 -23.98
N GLY A 154 -11.80 5.45 -24.83
CA GLY A 154 -12.00 6.85 -24.40
C GLY A 154 -13.47 7.14 -24.11
N THR A 155 -13.69 8.10 -23.24
CA THR A 155 -15.02 8.66 -22.92
C THR A 155 -15.32 9.87 -23.76
#